data_582d67793f3c86ee641411e9400e8f29
#
_entry.id   582d67793f3c86ee641411e9400e8f29
#
_cell.length_a   1.000
_cell.length_b   1.000
_cell.length_c   1.000
_cell.angle_alpha   90.00
_cell.angle_beta   90.00
_cell.angle_gamma   90.00
#
_symmetry.space_group_name_H-M   'P 1'
#
loop_
_entity.id
_entity.type
_entity.pdbx_description
1 polymer ?
#
loop_
_entity_poly.entity_id
_entity_poly.type
_entity_poly.pdbx_seq_one_letter_code
_entity_poly.pdbx_strand_id
1 'polypeptide(L)'
;MMVVDTSAIVAIARREAEAEAFSDLLEKTPGKLMAAPTYLECAFVLGGVAPNKGVDFLRSLVADTLIALVPFGMDELKVAVAARHRFSRGSGHPAKLNFGDCMAYAVAKAHGVPLLYKGDDFAQTDIASAA
;
A
#
# COMPACT_ATOMS: atom_id res chain seq x y z
N MET A 1 8.38 -11.86 -0.89
CA MET A 1 7.08 -11.35 -1.38
C MET A 1 6.59 -10.25 -0.45
N MET A 2 5.95 -9.26 -0.97
CA MET A 2 5.37 -8.16 -0.18
C MET A 2 4.18 -7.52 -0.90
N VAL A 3 3.33 -6.85 -0.14
CA VAL A 3 2.27 -5.97 -0.67
C VAL A 3 2.76 -4.53 -0.57
N VAL A 4 2.39 -3.69 -1.54
CA VAL A 4 2.82 -2.29 -1.61
C VAL A 4 1.63 -1.37 -1.33
N ASP A 5 1.78 -0.48 -0.36
CA ASP A 5 0.78 0.53 -0.01
C ASP A 5 0.95 1.81 -0.82
N THR A 6 -0.12 2.60 -0.92
CA THR A 6 -0.11 3.93 -1.54
C THR A 6 1.00 4.81 -0.98
N SER A 7 1.22 4.80 0.34
CA SER A 7 2.22 5.65 0.98
C SER A 7 3.65 5.40 0.47
N ALA A 8 3.97 4.17 0.13
CA ALA A 8 5.28 3.84 -0.44
C ALA A 8 5.45 4.40 -1.85
N ILE A 9 4.42 4.28 -2.69
CA ILE A 9 4.44 4.83 -4.05
C ILE A 9 4.54 6.35 -4.03
N VAL A 10 3.77 6.99 -3.17
CA VAL A 10 3.79 8.46 -3.01
C VAL A 10 5.15 8.94 -2.52
N ALA A 11 5.78 8.23 -1.58
CA ALA A 11 7.13 8.55 -1.11
C ALA A 11 8.15 8.53 -2.25
N ILE A 12 8.08 7.53 -3.13
CA ILE A 12 8.95 7.44 -4.31
C ILE A 12 8.66 8.59 -5.28
N ALA A 13 7.38 8.83 -5.59
CA ALA A 13 6.97 9.87 -6.54
C ALA A 13 7.40 11.27 -6.08
N ARG A 14 7.32 11.54 -4.80
CA ARG A 14 7.68 12.84 -4.20
C ARG A 14 9.14 12.94 -3.78
N ARG A 15 9.94 11.91 -4.03
CA ARG A 15 11.36 11.84 -3.65
C ARG A 15 11.59 12.13 -2.17
N GLU A 16 10.75 11.55 -1.33
CA GLU A 16 10.88 11.65 0.12
C GLU A 16 12.10 10.87 0.63
N ALA A 17 12.43 10.99 1.91
CA ALA A 17 13.64 10.39 2.46
C ALA A 17 13.76 8.87 2.23
N GLU A 18 12.64 8.16 2.22
CA GLU A 18 12.58 6.70 2.02
C GLU A 18 12.61 6.27 0.55
N ALA A 19 12.53 7.19 -0.40
CA ALA A 19 12.34 6.90 -1.83
C ALA A 19 13.38 5.94 -2.40
N GLU A 20 14.66 6.18 -2.11
CA GLU A 20 15.75 5.33 -2.60
C GLU A 20 15.66 3.91 -2.03
N ALA A 21 15.49 3.79 -0.71
CA ALA A 21 15.36 2.50 -0.04
C ALA A 21 14.13 1.73 -0.53
N PHE A 22 13.01 2.39 -0.74
CA PHE A 22 11.79 1.77 -1.25
C PHE A 22 11.95 1.33 -2.71
N SER A 23 12.60 2.15 -3.54
CA SER A 23 12.90 1.78 -4.93
C SER A 23 13.80 0.54 -4.99
N ASP A 24 14.82 0.48 -4.16
CA ASP A 24 15.70 -0.68 -4.05
C ASP A 24 14.93 -1.95 -3.66
N LEU A 25 14.01 -1.84 -2.70
CA LEU A 25 13.17 -2.96 -2.30
C LEU A 25 12.27 -3.43 -3.45
N LEU A 26 11.68 -2.50 -4.19
CA LEU A 26 10.86 -2.84 -5.35
C LEU A 26 11.65 -3.55 -6.44
N GLU A 27 12.91 -3.17 -6.65
CA GLU A 27 13.77 -3.83 -7.64
C GLU A 27 14.21 -5.22 -7.21
N LYS A 28 14.58 -5.38 -5.92
CA LYS A 28 15.23 -6.59 -5.42
C LYS A 28 14.25 -7.67 -4.92
N THR A 29 13.04 -7.28 -4.54
CA THR A 29 12.10 -8.24 -3.94
C THR A 29 11.32 -8.99 -5.02
N PRO A 30 11.41 -10.32 -5.07
CA PRO A 30 10.54 -11.10 -5.94
C PRO A 30 9.11 -11.16 -5.38
N GLY A 31 8.11 -11.16 -6.25
CA GLY A 31 6.70 -11.29 -5.84
C GLY A 31 6.19 -10.08 -5.09
N LYS A 32 5.96 -9.00 -5.81
CA LYS A 32 5.33 -7.78 -5.30
C LYS A 32 3.88 -7.71 -5.74
N LEU A 33 3.00 -7.43 -4.79
CA LEU A 33 1.56 -7.35 -5.00
C LEU A 33 1.04 -5.98 -4.62
N MET A 34 0.00 -5.54 -5.32
CA MET A 34 -0.77 -4.35 -4.94
C MET A 34 -2.26 -4.65 -5.16
N ALA A 35 -3.09 -4.33 -4.19
CA ALA A 35 -4.54 -4.44 -4.37
C ALA A 35 -5.01 -3.52 -5.49
N ALA A 36 -5.93 -3.97 -6.33
CA ALA A 36 -6.52 -3.14 -7.37
C ALA A 36 -7.10 -1.82 -6.82
N PRO A 37 -7.85 -1.80 -5.70
CA PRO A 37 -8.30 -0.54 -5.11
C PRO A 37 -7.16 0.34 -4.58
N THR A 38 -6.05 -0.22 -4.13
CA THR A 38 -4.87 0.57 -3.74
C THR A 38 -4.24 1.26 -4.95
N TYR A 39 -4.18 0.58 -6.10
CA TYR A 39 -3.74 1.22 -7.34
C TYR A 39 -4.64 2.41 -7.71
N LEU A 40 -5.95 2.24 -7.58
CA LEU A 40 -6.92 3.33 -7.84
C LEU A 40 -6.68 4.51 -6.88
N GLU A 41 -6.45 4.24 -5.61
CA GLU A 41 -6.12 5.29 -4.63
C GLU A 41 -4.85 6.05 -5.03
N CYS A 42 -3.80 5.34 -5.44
CA CYS A 42 -2.57 5.96 -5.96
C CYS A 42 -2.86 6.86 -7.16
N ALA A 43 -3.70 6.41 -8.09
CA ALA A 43 -4.07 7.19 -9.26
C ALA A 43 -4.79 8.49 -8.88
N PHE A 44 -5.68 8.45 -7.88
CA PHE A 44 -6.32 9.66 -7.36
C PHE A 44 -5.31 10.61 -6.72
N VAL A 45 -4.45 10.09 -5.85
CA VAL A 45 -3.48 10.93 -5.12
C VAL A 45 -2.48 11.58 -6.09
N LEU A 46 -1.87 10.80 -6.96
CA LEU A 46 -0.86 11.31 -7.90
C LEU A 46 -1.48 12.14 -9.02
N GLY A 47 -2.67 11.77 -9.49
CA GLY A 47 -3.42 12.50 -10.50
C GLY A 47 -3.92 13.86 -10.01
N GLY A 48 -4.16 14.01 -8.70
CA GLY A 48 -4.56 15.29 -8.11
C GLY A 48 -3.46 16.36 -8.17
N VAL A 49 -2.20 15.94 -8.19
CA VAL A 49 -1.05 16.86 -8.27
C VAL A 49 -0.68 17.17 -9.73
N ALA A 50 -0.63 16.14 -10.57
CA ALA A 50 -0.25 16.25 -11.98
C ALA A 50 -0.99 15.16 -12.76
N PRO A 51 -2.22 15.43 -13.29
CA PRO A 51 -3.15 14.39 -13.73
C PRO A 51 -2.54 13.35 -14.67
N ASN A 52 -1.91 13.78 -15.76
CA ASN A 52 -1.35 12.84 -16.74
C ASN A 52 -0.01 12.27 -16.29
N LYS A 53 0.88 13.11 -15.78
CA LYS A 53 2.23 12.68 -15.33
C LYS A 53 2.18 11.75 -14.13
N GLY A 54 1.27 12.01 -13.18
CA GLY A 54 1.14 11.19 -11.98
C GLY A 54 0.67 9.78 -12.28
N VAL A 55 -0.34 9.64 -13.14
CA VAL A 55 -0.85 8.33 -13.56
C VAL A 55 0.15 7.59 -14.44
N ASP A 56 0.85 8.30 -15.33
CA ASP A 56 1.90 7.71 -16.16
C ASP A 56 3.08 7.21 -15.32
N PHE A 57 3.47 7.97 -14.30
CA PHE A 57 4.49 7.55 -13.34
C PHE A 57 4.08 6.25 -12.64
N LEU A 58 2.85 6.18 -12.12
CA LEU A 58 2.32 4.99 -11.45
C LEU A 58 2.34 3.77 -12.38
N ARG A 59 1.85 3.94 -13.60
CA ARG A 59 1.80 2.86 -14.60
C ARG A 59 3.21 2.34 -14.91
N SER A 60 4.15 3.23 -15.15
CA SER A 60 5.54 2.87 -15.44
C SER A 60 6.20 2.17 -14.26
N LEU A 61 6.03 2.70 -13.05
CA LEU A 61 6.62 2.09 -11.85
C LEU A 61 6.11 0.67 -11.63
N VAL A 62 4.80 0.47 -11.74
CA VAL A 62 4.17 -0.85 -11.57
C VAL A 62 4.67 -1.83 -12.64
N ALA A 63 4.77 -1.39 -13.89
CA ALA A 63 5.25 -2.24 -14.98
C ALA A 63 6.74 -2.56 -14.84
N ASP A 64 7.57 -1.57 -14.61
CA ASP A 64 9.03 -1.70 -14.57
C ASP A 64 9.50 -2.54 -13.36
N THR A 65 8.82 -2.44 -12.24
CA THR A 65 9.15 -3.19 -11.04
C THR A 65 8.37 -4.50 -10.90
N LEU A 66 7.54 -4.83 -11.88
CA LEU A 66 6.75 -6.07 -11.92
C LEU A 66 5.83 -6.26 -10.71
N ILE A 67 5.19 -5.19 -10.26
CA ILE A 67 4.14 -5.29 -9.23
C ILE A 67 2.89 -5.91 -9.88
N ALA A 68 2.42 -7.02 -9.33
CA ALA A 68 1.19 -7.67 -9.78
C ALA A 68 -0.02 -7.05 -9.09
N LEU A 69 -0.98 -6.55 -9.87
CA LEU A 69 -2.25 -6.09 -9.32
C LEU A 69 -3.13 -7.29 -9.02
N VAL A 70 -3.68 -7.33 -7.81
CA VAL A 70 -4.53 -8.43 -7.36
C VAL A 70 -5.94 -7.93 -7.02
N PRO A 71 -6.98 -8.76 -7.24
CA PRO A 71 -8.34 -8.36 -6.90
C PRO A 71 -8.52 -8.24 -5.40
N PHE A 72 -9.52 -7.43 -5.00
CA PHE A 72 -9.97 -7.32 -3.63
C PHE A 72 -11.30 -8.07 -3.53
N GLY A 73 -11.24 -9.30 -3.05
CA GLY A 73 -12.38 -10.21 -2.99
C GLY A 73 -12.98 -10.34 -1.59
N MET A 74 -13.79 -11.40 -1.41
CA MET A 74 -14.52 -11.63 -0.16
C MET A 74 -13.59 -11.95 1.02
N ASP A 75 -12.48 -12.65 0.80
CA ASP A 75 -11.53 -12.96 1.86
C ASP A 75 -10.87 -11.69 2.39
N GLU A 76 -10.43 -10.83 1.48
CA GLU A 76 -9.85 -9.53 1.82
C GLU A 76 -10.87 -8.62 2.50
N LEU A 77 -12.11 -8.64 2.04
CA LEU A 77 -13.19 -7.86 2.65
C LEU A 77 -13.39 -8.22 4.12
N LYS A 78 -13.42 -9.51 4.44
CA LYS A 78 -13.56 -9.97 5.83
C LYS A 78 -12.43 -9.48 6.71
N VAL A 79 -11.20 -9.56 6.21
CA VAL A 79 -10.01 -9.07 6.94
C VAL A 79 -10.07 -7.55 7.10
N ALA A 80 -10.48 -6.82 6.07
CA ALA A 80 -10.59 -5.35 6.12
C ALA A 80 -11.65 -4.89 7.13
N VAL A 81 -12.79 -5.55 7.18
CA VAL A 81 -13.84 -5.23 8.17
C VAL A 81 -13.36 -5.48 9.59
N ALA A 82 -12.66 -6.58 9.82
CA ALA A 82 -12.04 -6.86 11.13
C ALA A 82 -10.99 -5.80 11.49
N ALA A 83 -10.17 -5.38 10.52
CA ALA A 83 -9.19 -4.32 10.72
C ALA A 83 -9.84 -2.97 11.05
N ARG A 84 -10.96 -2.66 10.41
CA ARG A 84 -11.75 -1.47 10.73
C ARG A 84 -12.19 -1.46 12.20
N HIS A 85 -12.70 -2.56 12.69
CA HIS A 85 -13.11 -2.65 14.09
C HIS A 85 -11.96 -2.49 15.05
N ARG A 86 -10.82 -3.06 14.73
CA ARG A 86 -9.66 -3.10 15.63
C ARG A 86 -8.76 -1.88 15.54
N PHE A 87 -8.46 -1.40 14.34
CA PHE A 87 -7.38 -0.45 14.09
C PHE A 87 -7.81 0.87 13.47
N SER A 88 -9.07 1.02 13.07
CA SER A 88 -9.47 2.19 12.30
C SER A 88 -9.54 3.46 13.14
N ARG A 89 -9.53 4.56 12.42
CA ARG A 89 -9.81 5.88 12.98
C ARG A 89 -11.21 5.85 13.63
N GLY A 90 -11.30 6.28 14.90
CA GLY A 90 -12.55 6.23 15.67
C GLY A 90 -12.75 4.97 16.49
N SER A 91 -11.92 3.93 16.34
CA SER A 91 -11.96 2.73 17.18
C SER A 91 -11.32 2.90 18.56
N GLY A 92 -10.59 4.01 18.77
CA GLY A 92 -9.78 4.24 19.96
C GLY A 92 -8.37 3.68 19.86
N HIS A 93 -8.05 2.93 18.82
CA HIS A 93 -6.72 2.36 18.62
C HIS A 93 -5.75 3.40 18.04
N PRO A 94 -4.47 3.43 18.47
CA PRO A 94 -3.49 4.42 18.00
C PRO A 94 -3.12 4.30 16.53
N ALA A 95 -3.37 3.17 15.87
CA ALA A 95 -3.08 2.98 14.45
C ALA A 95 -3.86 3.92 13.53
N LYS A 96 -5.12 4.19 13.87
CA LYS A 96 -5.99 5.14 13.15
C LYS A 96 -6.06 4.86 11.64
N LEU A 97 -6.15 3.60 11.25
CA LEU A 97 -6.24 3.23 9.84
C LEU A 97 -7.45 3.87 9.17
N ASN A 98 -7.26 4.43 8.00
CA ASN A 98 -8.33 4.94 7.16
C ASN A 98 -8.84 3.84 6.20
N PHE A 99 -9.80 4.20 5.34
CA PHE A 99 -10.41 3.29 4.37
C PHE A 99 -9.37 2.61 3.46
N GLY A 100 -8.47 3.41 2.87
CA GLY A 100 -7.42 2.89 1.98
C GLY A 100 -6.41 2.01 2.72
N ASP A 101 -6.04 2.39 3.94
CA ASP A 101 -5.11 1.61 4.77
C ASP A 101 -5.69 0.21 5.07
N CYS A 102 -6.98 0.12 5.38
CA CYS A 102 -7.62 -1.16 5.66
C CYS A 102 -7.57 -2.10 4.45
N MET A 103 -7.63 -1.58 3.23
CA MET A 103 -7.54 -2.39 2.02
C MET A 103 -6.14 -2.95 1.81
N ALA A 104 -5.10 -2.14 1.94
CA ALA A 104 -3.71 -2.59 1.81
C ALA A 104 -3.35 -3.59 2.92
N TYR A 105 -3.74 -3.30 4.16
CA TYR A 105 -3.60 -4.21 5.29
C TYR A 105 -4.24 -5.57 5.00
N ALA A 106 -5.49 -5.56 4.52
CA ALA A 106 -6.25 -6.78 4.29
C ALA A 106 -5.59 -7.68 3.24
N VAL A 107 -5.08 -7.11 2.16
CA VAL A 107 -4.38 -7.88 1.13
C VAL A 107 -3.09 -8.49 1.68
N ALA A 108 -2.32 -7.74 2.42
CA ALA A 108 -1.09 -8.24 3.05
C ALA A 108 -1.38 -9.37 4.03
N LYS A 109 -2.40 -9.23 4.88
CA LYS A 109 -2.81 -10.27 5.84
C LYS A 109 -3.34 -11.51 5.15
N ALA A 110 -4.20 -11.35 4.15
CA ALA A 110 -4.79 -12.47 3.42
C ALA A 110 -3.74 -13.28 2.65
N HIS A 111 -2.71 -12.64 2.15
CA HIS A 111 -1.58 -13.30 1.48
C HIS A 111 -0.47 -13.76 2.44
N GLY A 112 -0.53 -13.38 3.72
CA GLY A 112 0.47 -13.76 4.70
C GLY A 112 1.86 -13.17 4.45
N VAL A 113 1.93 -11.95 3.91
CA VAL A 113 3.19 -11.30 3.53
C VAL A 113 3.30 -9.91 4.16
N PRO A 114 4.52 -9.37 4.30
CA PRO A 114 4.70 -8.03 4.84
C PRO A 114 4.19 -6.94 3.91
N LEU A 115 4.00 -5.74 4.47
CA LEU A 115 3.52 -4.56 3.78
C LEU A 115 4.64 -3.52 3.67
N LEU A 116 4.83 -2.99 2.46
CA LEU A 116 5.73 -1.85 2.24
C LEU A 116 4.91 -0.57 2.37
N TYR A 117 5.24 0.23 3.38
CA TYR A 117 4.53 1.45 3.72
C TYR A 117 5.47 2.51 4.30
N LYS A 118 5.02 3.76 4.27
CA LYS A 118 5.64 4.87 4.99
C LYS A 118 4.71 5.36 6.09
N GLY A 119 5.30 5.76 7.22
CA GLY A 119 4.57 6.37 8.34
C GLY A 119 4.38 5.41 9.51
N ASP A 120 3.66 5.89 10.54
CA ASP A 120 3.54 5.21 11.81
C ASP A 120 2.25 4.40 11.97
N ASP A 121 1.26 4.60 11.10
CA ASP A 121 -0.08 4.02 11.28
C ASP A 121 -0.05 2.49 11.25
N PHE A 122 0.52 1.90 10.22
CA PHE A 122 0.64 0.45 10.13
C PHE A 122 1.60 -0.15 11.18
N ALA A 123 2.58 0.62 11.63
CA ALA A 123 3.53 0.17 12.65
C ALA A 123 2.83 -0.11 14.00
N GLN A 124 1.66 0.47 14.23
CA GLN A 124 0.84 0.24 15.42
C GLN A 124 -0.05 -1.00 15.29
N THR A 125 -0.05 -1.66 14.15
CA THR A 125 -0.84 -2.87 13.89
C THR A 125 0.02 -4.13 14.02
N ASP A 126 -0.59 -5.29 13.74
CA ASP A 126 0.10 -6.58 13.73
C ASP A 126 0.70 -6.94 12.36
N ILE A 127 0.69 -6.02 11.39
CA ILE A 127 1.28 -6.29 10.07
C ILE A 127 2.81 -6.12 10.12
N ALA A 128 3.53 -7.07 9.54
CA ALA A 128 4.97 -6.95 9.41
C ALA A 128 5.33 -5.89 8.36
N SER A 129 6.36 -5.09 8.66
CA SER A 129 6.92 -4.15 7.70
C SER A 129 7.85 -4.87 6.72
N ALA A 130 7.79 -4.48 5.44
CA ALA A 130 8.71 -4.96 4.42
C ALA A 130 10.03 -4.18 4.39
N ALA A 131 10.07 -3.03 5.07
CA ALA A 131 11.25 -2.17 5.11
C ALA A 131 11.91 -2.13 6.48
#